data_15e28d15b37dda243a19796244cb7844
#
_entry.id   15e28d15b37dda243a19796244cb7844
#
_cell.length_a   1.000
_cell.length_b   1.000
_cell.length_c   1.000
_cell.angle_alpha   90.00
_cell.angle_beta   90.00
_cell.angle_gamma   90.00
#
_symmetry.space_group_name_H-M   'P 1'
#
loop_
_entity.id
_entity.type
_entity.pdbx_description
1 polymer ?
#
loop_
_entity_poly.entity_id
_entity_poly.type
_entity_poly.pdbx_seq_one_letter_code
_entity_poly.pdbx_strand_id
1 'polypeptide(L)'
;MSIFDRHTARVVITICALAGVVAFLYGVRHTLIAMLFAVLFAYLLEPVVGRVERSMLGRGSRWLAILVTYLAIASVLTALGTLFGPTLVEDTRLLSQSLPGLLDKVTTGKIVWQFGGRYGWSYSTQIKIEHLIAAHQTEILAWSGRAGAAVARMLPNAVWIIVVPILAVFFLHDGRMFSTKFLLTFSGGAPRPFLREIMNDLDQMLAHFIRAQLTMAGISLMVYSIVFTALRFPYALVLGFAGGAMEFIPVLGPLLAAVAVVLVGFLSGYPHLWAIILFLAVWRVVQDYVVSPRVLGGTLELHPLAAIVAVLMGGELGGVLGVYLAIPIAATLRIVWESWQKYSSPLTTDVPPVRGDRVPSRPAVISNR
;
A
#
# COMPACT_ATOMS: atom_id res chain seq x y z
N MET A 1 -8.04 54.38 22.27
CA MET A 1 -8.53 52.99 22.20
C MET A 1 -7.56 52.20 21.34
N SER A 2 -6.60 51.48 21.95
CA SER A 2 -5.67 50.62 21.20
C SER A 2 -6.37 49.28 20.89
N ILE A 3 -6.85 49.13 19.65
CA ILE A 3 -7.56 47.95 19.16
C ILE A 3 -6.61 46.74 19.06
N PHE A 4 -5.33 46.92 19.28
CA PHE A 4 -4.34 45.85 19.25
C PHE A 4 -3.80 45.54 20.65
N ASP A 5 -4.54 44.69 21.37
CA ASP A 5 -3.99 44.04 22.56
C ASP A 5 -2.88 43.06 22.13
N ARG A 6 -1.76 43.01 22.89
CA ARG A 6 -0.61 42.11 22.60
C ARG A 6 -1.03 40.64 22.49
N HIS A 7 -2.13 40.27 23.15
CA HIS A 7 -2.67 38.92 23.06
C HIS A 7 -3.30 38.68 21.69
N THR A 8 -4.14 39.60 21.21
CA THR A 8 -4.80 39.52 19.89
C THR A 8 -3.76 39.50 18.76
N ALA A 9 -2.71 40.33 18.86
CA ALA A 9 -1.61 40.33 17.89
C ALA A 9 -0.88 38.97 17.82
N ARG A 10 -0.59 38.33 18.96
CA ARG A 10 0.03 37.01 19.01
C ARG A 10 -0.86 35.95 18.39
N VAL A 11 -2.15 35.94 18.70
CA VAL A 11 -3.10 34.99 18.13
C VAL A 11 -3.15 35.14 16.61
N VAL A 12 -3.26 36.36 16.10
CA VAL A 12 -3.29 36.61 14.63
C VAL A 12 -1.98 36.19 13.98
N ILE A 13 -0.84 36.50 14.54
CA ILE A 13 0.47 36.08 14.03
C ILE A 13 0.57 34.54 14.01
N THR A 14 0.13 33.89 15.08
CA THR A 14 0.15 32.40 15.14
C THR A 14 -0.76 31.76 14.07
N ILE A 15 -1.96 32.33 13.88
CA ILE A 15 -2.88 31.84 12.83
C ILE A 15 -2.27 32.07 11.44
N CYS A 16 -1.73 33.25 11.18
CA CYS A 16 -1.07 33.56 9.90
C CYS A 16 0.16 32.67 9.66
N ALA A 17 0.98 32.43 10.69
CA ALA A 17 2.11 31.51 10.60
C ALA A 17 1.66 30.08 10.31
N LEU A 18 0.62 29.59 11.00
CA LEU A 18 0.06 28.27 10.76
C LEU A 18 -0.52 28.15 9.34
N ALA A 19 -1.28 29.15 8.91
CA ALA A 19 -1.81 29.21 7.55
C ALA A 19 -0.67 29.24 6.50
N GLY A 20 0.38 29.99 6.75
CA GLY A 20 1.58 30.03 5.93
C GLY A 20 2.29 28.66 5.83
N VAL A 21 2.44 27.95 6.95
CA VAL A 21 2.99 26.58 6.98
C VAL A 21 2.12 25.62 6.20
N VAL A 22 0.80 25.66 6.39
CA VAL A 22 -0.14 24.80 5.65
C VAL A 22 -0.09 25.08 4.15
N ALA A 23 -0.08 26.36 3.76
CA ALA A 23 0.03 26.77 2.36
C ALA A 23 1.36 26.31 1.73
N PHE A 24 2.47 26.44 2.47
CA PHE A 24 3.78 25.95 2.04
C PHE A 24 3.78 24.43 1.87
N LEU A 25 3.30 23.67 2.86
CA LEU A 25 3.21 22.20 2.77
C LEU A 25 2.33 21.75 1.59
N TYR A 26 1.23 22.46 1.35
CA TYR A 26 0.38 22.22 0.19
C TYR A 26 1.10 22.51 -1.14
N GLY A 27 1.89 23.59 -1.19
CA GLY A 27 2.70 23.95 -2.35
C GLY A 27 3.76 22.90 -2.70
N VAL A 28 4.42 22.34 -1.68
CA VAL A 28 5.49 21.32 -1.85
C VAL A 28 4.98 19.88 -1.75
N ARG A 29 3.67 19.65 -1.74
CA ARG A 29 3.07 18.32 -1.51
C ARG A 29 3.61 17.23 -2.45
N HIS A 30 3.85 17.55 -3.72
CA HIS A 30 4.37 16.56 -4.68
C HIS A 30 5.79 16.13 -4.33
N THR A 31 6.62 17.05 -3.87
CA THR A 31 7.98 16.75 -3.39
C THR A 31 7.95 15.91 -2.12
N LEU A 32 7.03 16.23 -1.19
CA LEU A 32 6.84 15.46 0.04
C LEU A 32 6.37 14.03 -0.27
N ILE A 33 5.45 13.87 -1.22
CA ILE A 33 4.99 12.56 -1.70
C ILE A 33 6.17 11.79 -2.31
N ALA A 34 6.98 12.42 -3.15
CA ALA A 34 8.15 11.77 -3.73
C ALA A 34 9.17 11.36 -2.68
N MET A 35 9.44 12.21 -1.69
CA MET A 35 10.29 11.86 -0.54
C MET A 35 9.75 10.67 0.23
N LEU A 36 8.44 10.65 0.48
CA LEU A 36 7.79 9.53 1.15
C LEU A 36 7.97 8.23 0.37
N PHE A 37 7.70 8.24 -0.95
CA PHE A 37 7.94 7.07 -1.79
C PHE A 37 9.41 6.66 -1.84
N ALA A 38 10.34 7.61 -1.80
CA ALA A 38 11.76 7.30 -1.74
C ALA A 38 12.15 6.62 -0.42
N VAL A 39 11.58 7.06 0.70
CA VAL A 39 11.74 6.40 2.01
C VAL A 39 11.15 4.99 1.97
N LEU A 40 9.93 4.82 1.46
CA LEU A 40 9.27 3.52 1.34
C LEU A 40 10.09 2.57 0.44
N PHE A 41 10.62 3.08 -0.66
CA PHE A 41 11.48 2.32 -1.57
C PHE A 41 12.82 1.96 -0.91
N ALA A 42 13.37 2.84 -0.08
CA ALA A 42 14.56 2.54 0.73
C ALA A 42 14.29 1.42 1.74
N TYR A 43 13.16 1.44 2.46
CA TYR A 43 12.76 0.34 3.35
C TYR A 43 12.59 -1.00 2.62
N LEU A 44 12.12 -0.97 1.38
CA LEU A 44 12.02 -2.16 0.54
C LEU A 44 13.40 -2.77 0.25
N LEU A 45 14.37 -1.92 -0.10
CA LEU A 45 15.70 -2.35 -0.53
C LEU A 45 16.67 -2.62 0.63
N GLU A 46 16.46 -2.02 1.80
CA GLU A 46 17.34 -2.14 2.97
C GLU A 46 17.75 -3.59 3.30
N PRO A 47 16.83 -4.58 3.35
CA PRO A 47 17.22 -5.96 3.66
C PRO A 47 18.09 -6.60 2.57
N VAL A 48 17.92 -6.20 1.31
CA VAL A 48 18.74 -6.69 0.18
C VAL A 48 20.13 -6.06 0.26
N VAL A 49 20.18 -4.73 0.39
CA VAL A 49 21.43 -3.98 0.56
C VAL A 49 22.20 -4.49 1.78
N GLY A 50 21.53 -4.71 2.92
CA GLY A 50 22.17 -5.23 4.12
C GLY A 50 22.70 -6.67 3.99
N ARG A 51 22.08 -7.53 3.16
CA ARG A 51 22.62 -8.84 2.83
C ARG A 51 23.87 -8.74 1.94
N VAL A 52 23.82 -7.88 0.91
CA VAL A 52 24.95 -7.64 0.00
C VAL A 52 26.10 -7.01 0.76
N GLU A 53 25.86 -6.03 1.65
CA GLU A 53 26.89 -5.39 2.48
C GLU A 53 27.66 -6.40 3.35
N ARG A 54 26.97 -7.40 3.90
CA ARG A 54 27.57 -8.48 4.71
C ARG A 54 28.20 -9.59 3.87
N SER A 55 27.94 -9.63 2.58
CA SER A 55 28.53 -10.61 1.66
C SER A 55 29.93 -10.19 1.23
N MET A 56 30.69 -11.14 0.62
CA MET A 56 32.01 -10.85 0.05
C MET A 56 31.96 -9.77 -1.05
N LEU A 57 30.84 -9.62 -1.75
CA LEU A 57 30.64 -8.60 -2.80
C LEU A 57 30.59 -7.17 -2.22
N GLY A 58 30.01 -6.98 -1.05
CA GLY A 58 29.92 -5.66 -0.41
C GLY A 58 31.19 -5.22 0.30
N ARG A 59 32.08 -6.17 0.70
CA ARG A 59 33.32 -5.89 1.44
C ARG A 59 33.17 -4.86 2.57
N GLY A 60 32.00 -4.79 3.20
CA GLY A 60 31.69 -3.82 4.24
C GLY A 60 31.44 -2.38 3.76
N SER A 61 31.46 -2.12 2.45
CA SER A 61 31.15 -0.79 1.89
C SER A 61 29.67 -0.68 1.54
N ARG A 62 28.98 0.23 2.22
CA ARG A 62 27.55 0.48 2.01
C ARG A 62 27.25 1.02 0.59
N TRP A 63 28.12 1.90 0.06
CA TRP A 63 28.01 2.38 -1.32
C TRP A 63 28.09 1.26 -2.35
N LEU A 64 29.03 0.34 -2.18
CA LEU A 64 29.19 -0.79 -3.09
C LEU A 64 27.98 -1.73 -3.00
N ALA A 65 27.45 -1.97 -1.79
CA ALA A 65 26.25 -2.79 -1.60
C ALA A 65 25.02 -2.19 -2.28
N ILE A 66 24.81 -0.87 -2.17
CA ILE A 66 23.75 -0.15 -2.85
C ILE A 66 23.92 -0.29 -4.37
N LEU A 67 25.10 0.01 -4.90
CA LEU A 67 25.39 -0.09 -6.34
C LEU A 67 25.10 -1.49 -6.89
N VAL A 68 25.62 -2.54 -6.22
CA VAL A 68 25.39 -3.94 -6.63
C VAL A 68 23.90 -4.28 -6.60
N THR A 69 23.18 -3.85 -5.57
CA THR A 69 21.72 -4.08 -5.47
C THR A 69 20.98 -3.40 -6.62
N TYR A 70 21.30 -2.15 -6.94
CA TYR A 70 20.65 -1.43 -8.05
C TYR A 70 20.99 -2.06 -9.41
N LEU A 71 22.23 -2.48 -9.63
CA LEU A 71 22.62 -3.19 -10.85
C LEU A 71 21.91 -4.55 -10.98
N ALA A 72 21.77 -5.29 -9.88
CA ALA A 72 21.03 -6.54 -9.87
C ALA A 72 19.53 -6.31 -10.21
N ILE A 73 18.90 -5.31 -9.60
CA ILE A 73 17.51 -4.95 -9.91
C ILE A 73 17.37 -4.52 -11.37
N ALA A 74 18.25 -3.65 -11.86
CA ALA A 74 18.24 -3.21 -13.25
C ALA A 74 18.40 -4.39 -14.21
N SER A 75 19.29 -5.33 -13.91
CA SER A 75 19.49 -6.55 -14.71
C SER A 75 18.23 -7.43 -14.74
N VAL A 76 17.58 -7.64 -13.58
CA VAL A 76 16.33 -8.40 -13.48
C VAL A 76 15.20 -7.70 -14.25
N LEU A 77 15.04 -6.39 -14.08
CA LEU A 77 14.01 -5.62 -14.80
C LEU A 77 14.25 -5.63 -16.31
N THR A 78 15.51 -5.54 -16.76
CA THR A 78 15.85 -5.64 -18.17
C THR A 78 15.53 -7.05 -18.71
N ALA A 79 15.88 -8.10 -17.99
CA ALA A 79 15.57 -9.48 -18.38
C ALA A 79 14.05 -9.72 -18.45
N LEU A 80 13.28 -9.24 -17.45
CA LEU A 80 11.81 -9.32 -17.48
C LEU A 80 11.23 -8.48 -18.62
N GLY A 81 11.77 -7.28 -18.86
CA GLY A 81 11.34 -6.40 -19.93
C GLY A 81 11.60 -6.98 -21.33
N THR A 82 12.73 -7.66 -21.55
CA THR A 82 13.01 -8.34 -22.81
C THR A 82 12.15 -9.59 -23.02
N LEU A 83 11.86 -10.31 -21.92
CA LEU A 83 11.08 -11.55 -22.00
C LEU A 83 9.57 -11.29 -22.16
N PHE A 84 9.01 -10.39 -21.38
CA PHE A 84 7.56 -10.14 -21.35
C PHE A 84 7.15 -8.85 -22.09
N GLY A 85 8.08 -7.92 -22.28
CA GLY A 85 7.81 -6.61 -22.87
C GLY A 85 7.13 -6.66 -24.23
N PRO A 86 7.61 -7.45 -25.20
CA PRO A 86 6.97 -7.54 -26.52
C PRO A 86 5.50 -7.97 -26.44
N THR A 87 5.20 -9.00 -25.62
CA THR A 87 3.83 -9.48 -25.44
C THR A 87 2.97 -8.45 -24.68
N LEU A 88 3.51 -7.78 -23.66
CA LEU A 88 2.81 -6.73 -22.94
C LEU A 88 2.47 -5.54 -23.84
N VAL A 89 3.39 -5.13 -24.70
CA VAL A 89 3.17 -4.03 -25.65
C VAL A 89 2.09 -4.44 -26.67
N GLU A 90 2.14 -5.65 -27.20
CA GLU A 90 1.14 -6.12 -28.14
C GLU A 90 -0.24 -6.27 -27.50
N ASP A 91 -0.33 -6.90 -26.34
CA ASP A 91 -1.59 -7.01 -25.57
C ASP A 91 -2.17 -5.62 -25.24
N THR A 92 -1.32 -4.67 -24.85
CA THR A 92 -1.75 -3.28 -24.57
C THR A 92 -2.28 -2.61 -25.82
N ARG A 93 -1.60 -2.79 -26.95
CA ARG A 93 -2.01 -2.24 -28.24
C ARG A 93 -3.36 -2.82 -28.67
N LEU A 94 -3.50 -4.16 -28.62
CA LEU A 94 -4.74 -4.86 -28.96
C LEU A 94 -5.89 -4.44 -28.04
N LEU A 95 -5.65 -4.35 -26.73
CA LEU A 95 -6.65 -3.86 -25.79
C LEU A 95 -7.05 -2.42 -26.11
N SER A 96 -6.09 -1.50 -26.32
CA SER A 96 -6.37 -0.09 -26.62
C SER A 96 -7.15 0.09 -27.92
N GLN A 97 -6.86 -0.70 -28.94
CA GLN A 97 -7.58 -0.69 -30.23
C GLN A 97 -8.99 -1.30 -30.11
N SER A 98 -9.17 -2.27 -29.23
CA SER A 98 -10.48 -2.90 -29.03
C SER A 98 -11.40 -2.14 -28.07
N LEU A 99 -10.84 -1.30 -27.19
CA LEU A 99 -11.62 -0.53 -26.19
C LEU A 99 -12.77 0.29 -26.80
N PRO A 100 -12.61 1.05 -27.90
CA PRO A 100 -13.70 1.79 -28.50
C PRO A 100 -14.85 0.89 -28.95
N GLY A 101 -14.52 -0.25 -29.61
CA GLY A 101 -15.50 -1.24 -30.03
C GLY A 101 -16.18 -1.98 -28.86
N LEU A 102 -15.45 -2.21 -27.77
CA LEU A 102 -16.02 -2.77 -26.54
C LEU A 102 -16.99 -1.78 -25.88
N LEU A 103 -16.66 -0.51 -25.83
CA LEU A 103 -17.53 0.55 -25.33
C LEU A 103 -18.79 0.71 -26.21
N ASP A 104 -18.63 0.68 -27.55
CA ASP A 104 -19.78 0.73 -28.47
C ASP A 104 -20.76 -0.44 -28.20
N LYS A 105 -20.27 -1.65 -28.01
CA LYS A 105 -21.12 -2.81 -27.68
C LYS A 105 -21.92 -2.62 -26.39
N VAL A 106 -21.34 -1.95 -25.39
CA VAL A 106 -22.05 -1.63 -24.13
C VAL A 106 -23.08 -0.55 -24.38
N THR A 107 -22.65 0.57 -24.95
CA THR A 107 -23.51 1.75 -25.10
C THR A 107 -24.67 1.54 -26.07
N THR A 108 -24.51 0.69 -27.07
CA THR A 108 -25.57 0.30 -28.04
C THR A 108 -26.41 -0.89 -27.57
N GLY A 109 -26.15 -1.46 -26.39
CA GLY A 109 -26.90 -2.63 -25.89
C GLY A 109 -26.65 -3.93 -26.66
N LYS A 110 -25.84 -3.93 -27.72
CA LYS A 110 -25.54 -5.13 -28.54
C LYS A 110 -25.03 -6.30 -27.70
N ILE A 111 -24.34 -6.00 -26.59
CA ILE A 111 -23.81 -7.01 -25.68
C ILE A 111 -24.91 -7.82 -25.01
N VAL A 112 -26.06 -7.21 -24.70
CA VAL A 112 -27.20 -7.86 -24.06
C VAL A 112 -27.77 -8.97 -24.95
N TRP A 113 -27.87 -8.70 -26.25
CA TRP A 113 -28.35 -9.67 -27.24
C TRP A 113 -27.37 -10.81 -27.48
N GLN A 114 -26.07 -10.53 -27.51
CA GLN A 114 -25.05 -11.58 -27.65
C GLN A 114 -25.03 -12.54 -26.46
N PHE A 115 -25.12 -12.02 -25.25
CA PHE A 115 -25.15 -12.85 -24.04
C PHE A 115 -26.52 -13.45 -23.77
N GLY A 116 -27.57 -12.69 -23.93
CA GLY A 116 -28.94 -13.17 -23.75
C GLY A 116 -29.23 -14.38 -24.63
N GLY A 117 -28.81 -14.35 -25.91
CA GLY A 117 -28.92 -15.48 -26.81
C GLY A 117 -28.08 -16.67 -26.40
N ARG A 118 -26.85 -16.46 -25.89
CA ARG A 118 -25.96 -17.56 -25.47
C ARG A 118 -26.39 -18.22 -24.16
N TYR A 119 -26.96 -17.46 -23.20
CA TYR A 119 -27.36 -17.96 -21.89
C TYR A 119 -28.88 -18.18 -21.75
N GLY A 120 -29.62 -18.08 -22.84
CA GLY A 120 -31.07 -18.36 -22.84
C GLY A 120 -31.91 -17.36 -22.04
N TRP A 121 -31.48 -16.08 -21.95
CA TRP A 121 -32.25 -15.04 -21.27
C TRP A 121 -33.57 -14.80 -21.97
N SER A 122 -34.65 -14.59 -21.20
CA SER A 122 -35.94 -14.22 -21.79
C SER A 122 -35.84 -12.89 -22.54
N TYR A 123 -36.61 -12.77 -23.62
CA TYR A 123 -36.69 -11.53 -24.40
C TYR A 123 -36.99 -10.29 -23.55
N SER A 124 -37.88 -10.46 -22.57
CA SER A 124 -38.25 -9.36 -21.62
C SER A 124 -37.06 -8.95 -20.72
N THR A 125 -36.20 -9.89 -20.35
CA THR A 125 -35.00 -9.60 -19.56
C THR A 125 -33.96 -8.84 -20.39
N GLN A 126 -33.78 -9.23 -21.64
CA GLN A 126 -32.84 -8.57 -22.55
C GLN A 126 -33.25 -7.10 -22.78
N ILE A 127 -34.52 -6.84 -23.06
CA ILE A 127 -35.05 -5.48 -23.24
C ILE A 127 -34.87 -4.64 -21.96
N LYS A 128 -35.17 -5.19 -20.77
CA LYS A 128 -34.99 -4.45 -19.51
C LYS A 128 -33.55 -4.02 -19.28
N ILE A 129 -32.59 -4.93 -19.54
CA ILE A 129 -31.17 -4.63 -19.38
C ILE A 129 -30.70 -3.63 -20.42
N GLU A 130 -31.13 -3.77 -21.68
CA GLU A 130 -30.84 -2.80 -22.74
C GLU A 130 -31.32 -1.38 -22.38
N HIS A 131 -32.57 -1.26 -21.90
CA HIS A 131 -33.11 0.03 -21.42
C HIS A 131 -32.32 0.61 -20.24
N LEU A 132 -31.88 -0.22 -19.29
CA LEU A 132 -31.05 0.21 -18.19
C LEU A 132 -29.70 0.74 -18.67
N ILE A 133 -29.07 0.06 -19.61
CA ILE A 133 -27.80 0.50 -20.21
C ILE A 133 -28.00 1.81 -20.97
N ALA A 134 -29.06 1.90 -21.79
CA ALA A 134 -29.38 3.10 -22.55
C ALA A 134 -29.65 4.31 -21.65
N ALA A 135 -30.37 4.09 -20.53
CA ALA A 135 -30.65 5.14 -19.55
C ALA A 135 -29.36 5.70 -18.88
N HIS A 136 -28.30 4.89 -18.76
CA HIS A 136 -27.04 5.29 -18.13
C HIS A 136 -25.89 5.46 -19.12
N GLN A 137 -26.17 5.49 -20.42
CA GLN A 137 -25.15 5.59 -21.48
C GLN A 137 -24.20 6.79 -21.29
N THR A 138 -24.72 7.95 -20.96
CA THR A 138 -23.93 9.17 -20.74
C THR A 138 -23.01 9.03 -19.53
N GLU A 139 -23.46 8.37 -18.48
CA GLU A 139 -22.66 8.11 -17.29
C GLU A 139 -21.55 7.11 -17.57
N ILE A 140 -21.83 6.03 -18.29
CA ILE A 140 -20.86 5.01 -18.70
C ILE A 140 -19.74 5.66 -19.54
N LEU A 141 -20.10 6.49 -20.52
CA LEU A 141 -19.14 7.22 -21.35
C LEU A 141 -18.32 8.22 -20.53
N ALA A 142 -18.96 8.96 -19.61
CA ALA A 142 -18.27 9.90 -18.73
C ALA A 142 -17.32 9.18 -17.77
N TRP A 143 -17.69 8.02 -17.26
CA TRP A 143 -16.84 7.18 -16.41
C TRP A 143 -15.63 6.62 -17.17
N SER A 144 -15.84 6.08 -18.38
CA SER A 144 -14.75 5.57 -19.22
C SER A 144 -13.78 6.66 -19.62
N GLY A 145 -14.27 7.84 -19.99
CA GLY A 145 -13.45 9.01 -20.29
C GLY A 145 -12.64 9.49 -19.07
N ARG A 146 -13.26 9.52 -17.87
CA ARG A 146 -12.56 9.87 -16.62
C ARG A 146 -11.48 8.84 -16.26
N ALA A 147 -11.78 7.55 -16.40
CA ALA A 147 -10.82 6.48 -16.15
C ALA A 147 -9.63 6.57 -17.13
N GLY A 148 -9.89 6.73 -18.43
CA GLY A 148 -8.84 6.94 -19.43
C GLY A 148 -7.99 8.18 -19.17
N ALA A 149 -8.62 9.30 -18.81
CA ALA A 149 -7.90 10.53 -18.46
C ALA A 149 -7.11 10.38 -17.14
N ALA A 150 -7.56 9.58 -16.18
CA ALA A 150 -6.83 9.29 -14.95
C ALA A 150 -5.55 8.49 -15.26
N VAL A 151 -5.64 7.46 -16.09
CA VAL A 151 -4.48 6.67 -16.56
C VAL A 151 -3.53 7.55 -17.35
N ALA A 152 -4.03 8.34 -18.29
CA ALA A 152 -3.20 9.26 -19.10
C ALA A 152 -2.47 10.31 -18.24
N ARG A 153 -3.08 10.77 -17.14
CA ARG A 153 -2.45 11.69 -16.18
C ARG A 153 -1.36 11.05 -15.31
N MET A 154 -1.34 9.73 -15.21
CA MET A 154 -0.26 9.02 -14.50
C MET A 154 1.03 8.93 -15.33
N LEU A 155 0.92 8.95 -16.67
CA LEU A 155 2.06 8.83 -17.60
C LEU A 155 3.08 9.99 -17.53
N PRO A 156 2.70 11.28 -17.42
CA PRO A 156 3.66 12.39 -17.35
C PRO A 156 4.52 12.39 -16.08
N ASN A 157 4.11 11.64 -15.06
CA ASN A 157 4.87 11.50 -13.82
C ASN A 157 6.01 10.46 -13.91
N ALA A 158 6.39 10.03 -15.12
CA ALA A 158 7.53 9.13 -15.35
C ALA A 158 8.85 9.66 -14.74
N VAL A 159 8.98 10.98 -14.58
CA VAL A 159 10.10 11.61 -13.88
C VAL A 159 10.24 11.05 -12.45
N TRP A 160 9.14 10.76 -11.76
CA TRP A 160 9.16 10.21 -10.41
C TRP A 160 9.69 8.77 -10.37
N ILE A 161 9.54 8.00 -11.46
CA ILE A 161 10.10 6.65 -11.59
C ILE A 161 11.64 6.67 -11.52
N ILE A 162 12.24 7.78 -11.93
CA ILE A 162 13.69 7.99 -11.88
C ILE A 162 14.11 8.69 -10.57
N VAL A 163 13.37 9.73 -10.18
CA VAL A 163 13.69 10.56 -9.01
C VAL A 163 13.54 9.76 -7.70
N VAL A 164 12.50 8.94 -7.55
CA VAL A 164 12.27 8.15 -6.33
C VAL A 164 13.41 7.18 -6.03
N PRO A 165 13.88 6.32 -6.97
CA PRO A 165 15.05 5.48 -6.74
C PRO A 165 16.33 6.28 -6.43
N ILE A 166 16.58 7.40 -7.12
CA ILE A 166 17.74 8.25 -6.83
C ILE A 166 17.69 8.80 -5.40
N LEU A 167 16.54 9.35 -4.98
CA LEU A 167 16.37 9.81 -3.60
C LEU A 167 16.52 8.68 -2.58
N ALA A 168 16.04 7.48 -2.92
CA ALA A 168 16.16 6.32 -2.05
C ALA A 168 17.61 5.91 -1.80
N VAL A 169 18.55 6.13 -2.74
CA VAL A 169 19.98 5.91 -2.50
C VAL A 169 20.48 6.72 -1.30
N PHE A 170 20.07 8.00 -1.21
CA PHE A 170 20.44 8.85 -0.08
C PHE A 170 19.85 8.34 1.24
N PHE A 171 18.58 7.93 1.24
CA PHE A 171 17.96 7.33 2.42
C PHE A 171 18.59 6.00 2.81
N LEU A 172 18.96 5.16 1.85
CA LEU A 172 19.69 3.90 2.11
C LEU A 172 21.08 4.17 2.69
N HIS A 173 21.78 5.20 2.21
CA HIS A 173 23.12 5.51 2.69
C HIS A 173 23.08 6.17 4.07
N ASP A 174 22.27 7.21 4.25
CA ASP A 174 22.32 8.10 5.40
C ASP A 174 21.19 7.84 6.43
N GLY A 175 20.29 6.90 6.19
CA GLY A 175 19.08 6.70 7.00
C GLY A 175 19.34 6.52 8.48
N ARG A 176 20.39 5.77 8.85
CA ARG A 176 20.80 5.59 10.26
C ARG A 176 21.25 6.90 10.92
N MET A 177 21.87 7.79 10.16
CA MET A 177 22.31 9.10 10.66
C MET A 177 21.10 10.05 10.82
N PHE A 178 20.13 10.02 9.92
CA PHE A 178 18.92 10.82 10.00
C PHE A 178 18.08 10.48 11.24
N SER A 179 17.84 9.20 11.52
CA SER A 179 17.08 8.77 12.70
C SER A 179 17.75 9.23 14.00
N THR A 180 19.07 9.11 14.09
CA THR A 180 19.83 9.53 15.28
C THR A 180 19.81 11.04 15.46
N LYS A 181 20.02 11.82 14.38
CA LYS A 181 19.98 13.31 14.44
C LYS A 181 18.57 13.81 14.75
N PHE A 182 17.54 13.19 14.19
CA PHE A 182 16.15 13.51 14.48
C PHE A 182 15.85 13.33 15.98
N LEU A 183 16.24 12.20 16.55
CA LEU A 183 16.12 11.94 17.99
C LEU A 183 16.82 13.01 18.83
N LEU A 184 18.02 13.44 18.45
CA LEU A 184 18.77 14.46 19.18
C LEU A 184 18.13 15.86 19.09
N THR A 185 17.53 16.19 17.96
CA THR A 185 16.92 17.51 17.72
C THR A 185 15.58 17.65 18.43
N PHE A 186 14.76 16.60 18.46
CA PHE A 186 13.41 16.63 19.03
C PHE A 186 13.33 16.16 20.49
N SER A 187 14.46 15.77 21.10
CA SER A 187 14.50 15.32 22.50
C SER A 187 14.35 16.42 23.55
N GLY A 188 13.97 17.64 23.16
CA GLY A 188 13.89 18.81 24.03
C GLY A 188 12.92 18.75 25.22
N GLY A 189 12.19 17.63 25.42
CA GLY A 189 11.26 17.45 26.54
C GLY A 189 10.79 16.02 26.75
N ALA A 190 10.89 15.16 25.74
CA ALA A 190 10.52 13.75 25.87
C ALA A 190 11.75 12.89 26.22
N PRO A 191 11.59 11.87 27.07
CA PRO A 191 12.69 10.98 27.41
C PRO A 191 13.23 10.25 26.17
N ARG A 192 14.52 10.28 26.00
CA ARG A 192 15.22 9.64 24.87
C ARG A 192 14.86 8.16 24.64
N PRO A 193 14.64 7.32 25.68
CA PRO A 193 14.23 5.93 25.49
C PRO A 193 12.85 5.81 24.85
N PHE A 194 11.90 6.66 25.24
CA PHE A 194 10.54 6.69 24.67
C PHE A 194 10.55 6.99 23.16
N LEU A 195 11.26 8.05 22.74
CA LEU A 195 11.37 8.40 21.33
C LEU A 195 12.08 7.30 20.51
N ARG A 196 13.08 6.64 21.10
CA ARG A 196 13.79 5.54 20.45
C ARG A 196 12.90 4.31 20.26
N GLU A 197 12.06 3.99 21.23
CA GLU A 197 11.08 2.90 21.15
C GLU A 197 10.10 3.17 20.00
N ILE A 198 9.46 4.33 19.97
CA ILE A 198 8.54 4.74 18.89
C ILE A 198 9.23 4.64 17.50
N MET A 199 10.42 5.19 17.37
CA MET A 199 11.14 5.16 16.09
C MET A 199 11.45 3.75 15.63
N ASN A 200 11.86 2.86 16.54
CA ASN A 200 12.12 1.47 16.21
C ASN A 200 10.84 0.73 15.79
N ASP A 201 9.75 0.96 16.49
CA ASP A 201 8.46 0.33 16.18
C ASP A 201 7.91 0.83 14.82
N LEU A 202 8.06 2.12 14.52
CA LEU A 202 7.71 2.70 13.24
C LEU A 202 8.58 2.14 12.10
N ASP A 203 9.90 2.06 12.31
CA ASP A 203 10.83 1.48 11.32
C ASP A 203 10.47 0.02 11.00
N GLN A 204 10.21 -0.78 12.03
CA GLN A 204 9.82 -2.18 11.86
C GLN A 204 8.46 -2.32 11.17
N MET A 205 7.47 -1.56 11.58
CA MET A 205 6.12 -1.57 11.01
C MET A 205 6.15 -1.18 9.53
N LEU A 206 6.80 -0.04 9.18
CA LEU A 206 6.90 0.42 7.81
C LEU A 206 7.64 -0.58 6.91
N ALA A 207 8.80 -1.06 7.38
CA ALA A 207 9.59 -2.04 6.64
C ALA A 207 8.82 -3.34 6.40
N HIS A 208 8.05 -3.79 7.39
CA HIS A 208 7.23 -5.00 7.27
C HIS A 208 6.05 -4.80 6.33
N PHE A 209 5.30 -3.70 6.49
CA PHE A 209 4.16 -3.35 5.64
C PHE A 209 4.53 -3.31 4.16
N ILE A 210 5.61 -2.59 3.81
CA ILE A 210 6.02 -2.42 2.41
C ILE A 210 6.46 -3.74 1.79
N ARG A 211 7.24 -4.53 2.52
CA ARG A 211 7.68 -5.86 2.04
C ARG A 211 6.49 -6.79 1.85
N ALA A 212 5.57 -6.79 2.80
CA ALA A 212 4.35 -7.58 2.71
C ALA A 212 3.52 -7.19 1.49
N GLN A 213 3.30 -5.89 1.29
CA GLN A 213 2.51 -5.38 0.17
C GLN A 213 3.13 -5.72 -1.19
N LEU A 214 4.47 -5.57 -1.33
CA LEU A 214 5.16 -5.97 -2.55
C LEU A 214 5.12 -7.48 -2.78
N THR A 215 5.26 -8.27 -1.72
CA THR A 215 5.19 -9.74 -1.81
C THR A 215 3.80 -10.18 -2.27
N MET A 216 2.75 -9.60 -1.71
CA MET A 216 1.37 -9.89 -2.11
C MET A 216 1.11 -9.49 -3.57
N ALA A 217 1.53 -8.28 -3.97
CA ALA A 217 1.43 -7.82 -5.34
C ALA A 217 2.21 -8.72 -6.33
N GLY A 218 3.42 -9.13 -5.96
CA GLY A 218 4.25 -10.04 -6.77
C GLY A 218 3.64 -11.42 -6.93
N ILE A 219 3.12 -12.01 -5.85
CA ILE A 219 2.41 -13.31 -5.90
C ILE A 219 1.17 -13.20 -6.79
N SER A 220 0.35 -12.15 -6.61
CA SER A 220 -0.85 -11.94 -7.41
C SER A 220 -0.54 -11.73 -8.88
N LEU A 221 0.50 -10.94 -9.19
CA LEU A 221 0.97 -10.73 -10.56
C LEU A 221 1.32 -12.07 -11.23
N MET A 222 2.09 -12.92 -10.55
CA MET A 222 2.45 -14.24 -11.08
C MET A 222 1.23 -15.13 -11.26
N VAL A 223 0.37 -15.23 -10.25
CA VAL A 223 -0.80 -16.09 -10.27
C VAL A 223 -1.80 -15.64 -11.34
N TYR A 224 -2.11 -14.36 -11.42
CA TYR A 224 -2.99 -13.81 -12.46
C TYR A 224 -2.42 -14.06 -13.86
N SER A 225 -1.13 -13.76 -14.10
CA SER A 225 -0.50 -13.96 -15.39
C SER A 225 -0.52 -15.42 -15.82
N ILE A 226 -0.20 -16.33 -14.89
CA ILE A 226 -0.19 -17.78 -15.17
C ILE A 226 -1.61 -18.28 -15.48
N VAL A 227 -2.58 -17.96 -14.62
CA VAL A 227 -3.96 -18.48 -14.76
C VAL A 227 -4.64 -17.88 -15.98
N PHE A 228 -4.51 -16.58 -16.22
CA PHE A 228 -5.13 -15.95 -17.39
C PHE A 228 -4.52 -16.49 -18.70
N THR A 229 -3.20 -16.71 -18.72
CA THR A 229 -2.53 -17.31 -19.89
C THR A 229 -2.97 -18.77 -20.09
N ALA A 230 -3.02 -19.57 -19.01
CA ALA A 230 -3.45 -20.97 -19.07
C ALA A 230 -4.91 -21.12 -19.56
N LEU A 231 -5.77 -20.22 -19.11
CA LEU A 231 -7.17 -20.16 -19.55
C LEU A 231 -7.36 -19.50 -20.92
N ARG A 232 -6.28 -19.03 -21.56
CA ARG A 232 -6.33 -18.28 -22.84
C ARG A 232 -7.27 -17.08 -22.76
N PHE A 233 -7.20 -16.36 -21.62
CA PHE A 233 -7.99 -15.18 -21.41
C PHE A 233 -7.49 -14.03 -22.31
N PRO A 234 -8.38 -13.18 -22.88
CA PRO A 234 -7.95 -12.08 -23.73
C PRO A 234 -7.09 -11.09 -22.91
N TYR A 235 -5.99 -10.63 -23.52
CA TYR A 235 -5.04 -9.68 -22.91
C TYR A 235 -4.45 -10.18 -21.57
N ALA A 236 -4.16 -11.49 -21.51
CA ALA A 236 -3.82 -12.22 -20.28
C ALA A 236 -2.68 -11.56 -19.49
N LEU A 237 -1.57 -11.21 -20.16
CA LEU A 237 -0.42 -10.64 -19.48
C LEU A 237 -0.67 -9.21 -19.00
N VAL A 238 -1.29 -8.37 -19.81
CA VAL A 238 -1.60 -6.98 -19.40
C VAL A 238 -2.53 -6.96 -18.20
N LEU A 239 -3.59 -7.79 -18.22
CA LEU A 239 -4.54 -7.87 -17.11
C LEU A 239 -3.93 -8.53 -15.88
N GLY A 240 -3.05 -9.53 -16.07
CA GLY A 240 -2.29 -10.15 -14.98
C GLY A 240 -1.34 -9.16 -14.29
N PHE A 241 -0.56 -8.43 -15.08
CA PHE A 241 0.33 -7.39 -14.55
C PHE A 241 -0.43 -6.21 -13.92
N ALA A 242 -1.46 -5.70 -14.60
CA ALA A 242 -2.28 -4.62 -14.06
C ALA A 242 -3.00 -5.05 -12.77
N GLY A 243 -3.58 -6.26 -12.75
CA GLY A 243 -4.24 -6.80 -11.56
C GLY A 243 -3.27 -6.98 -10.40
N GLY A 244 -2.09 -7.58 -10.64
CA GLY A 244 -1.05 -7.71 -9.62
C GLY A 244 -0.51 -6.36 -9.14
N ALA A 245 -0.31 -5.39 -10.03
CA ALA A 245 0.08 -4.04 -9.66
C ALA A 245 -1.00 -3.32 -8.84
N MET A 246 -2.28 -3.53 -9.15
CA MET A 246 -3.39 -2.96 -8.37
C MET A 246 -3.43 -3.50 -6.94
N GLU A 247 -2.98 -4.74 -6.69
CA GLU A 247 -2.86 -5.29 -5.33
C GLU A 247 -1.99 -4.44 -4.40
N PHE A 248 -1.13 -3.60 -4.97
CA PHE A 248 -0.34 -2.64 -4.18
C PHE A 248 -1.22 -1.62 -3.44
N ILE A 249 -2.46 -1.41 -3.88
CA ILE A 249 -3.43 -0.53 -3.23
C ILE A 249 -4.34 -1.38 -2.33
N PRO A 250 -4.17 -1.34 -0.99
CA PRO A 250 -4.94 -2.18 -0.08
C PRO A 250 -6.45 -2.00 -0.26
N VAL A 251 -7.20 -3.10 -0.16
CA VAL A 251 -8.66 -3.16 -0.22
C VAL A 251 -9.24 -2.79 -1.59
N LEU A 252 -8.90 -1.63 -2.15
CA LEU A 252 -9.46 -1.16 -3.43
C LEU A 252 -8.84 -1.85 -4.63
N GLY A 253 -7.54 -2.16 -4.57
CA GLY A 253 -6.81 -2.76 -5.68
C GLY A 253 -7.39 -4.06 -6.18
N PRO A 254 -7.56 -5.07 -5.32
CA PRO A 254 -8.16 -6.35 -5.70
C PRO A 254 -9.57 -6.21 -6.28
N LEU A 255 -10.38 -5.32 -5.71
CA LEU A 255 -11.73 -5.07 -6.19
C LEU A 255 -11.72 -4.47 -7.59
N LEU A 256 -10.91 -3.45 -7.83
CA LEU A 256 -10.77 -2.80 -9.13
C LEU A 256 -10.20 -3.77 -10.18
N ALA A 257 -9.21 -4.57 -9.80
CA ALA A 257 -8.65 -5.61 -10.65
C ALA A 257 -9.70 -6.65 -11.05
N ALA A 258 -10.47 -7.15 -10.09
CA ALA A 258 -11.54 -8.11 -10.36
C ALA A 258 -12.61 -7.53 -11.29
N VAL A 259 -13.07 -6.30 -11.03
CA VAL A 259 -14.05 -5.61 -11.88
C VAL A 259 -13.50 -5.44 -13.30
N ALA A 260 -12.25 -4.98 -13.45
CA ALA A 260 -11.64 -4.77 -14.76
C ALA A 260 -11.53 -6.10 -15.55
N VAL A 261 -11.05 -7.17 -14.91
CA VAL A 261 -10.91 -8.49 -15.53
C VAL A 261 -12.28 -9.05 -15.96
N VAL A 262 -13.26 -9.03 -15.07
CA VAL A 262 -14.62 -9.51 -15.39
C VAL A 262 -15.23 -8.70 -16.51
N LEU A 263 -15.09 -7.38 -16.47
CA LEU A 263 -15.61 -6.48 -17.51
C LEU A 263 -14.95 -6.78 -18.87
N VAL A 264 -13.63 -6.88 -18.94
CA VAL A 264 -12.94 -7.20 -20.19
C VAL A 264 -13.35 -8.58 -20.71
N GLY A 265 -13.43 -9.60 -19.87
CA GLY A 265 -13.87 -10.93 -20.24
C GLY A 265 -15.31 -10.94 -20.76
N PHE A 266 -16.20 -10.23 -20.09
CA PHE A 266 -17.58 -10.05 -20.51
C PHE A 266 -17.66 -9.35 -21.87
N LEU A 267 -17.02 -8.20 -22.04
CA LEU A 267 -17.07 -7.40 -23.26
C LEU A 267 -16.41 -8.11 -24.46
N SER A 268 -15.38 -8.90 -24.22
CA SER A 268 -14.69 -9.69 -25.24
C SER A 268 -15.48 -10.96 -25.66
N GLY A 269 -16.59 -11.26 -24.98
CA GLY A 269 -17.37 -12.48 -25.24
C GLY A 269 -16.63 -13.77 -24.85
N TYR A 270 -15.75 -13.70 -23.83
CA TYR A 270 -14.97 -14.86 -23.40
C TYR A 270 -15.87 -16.02 -22.94
N PRO A 271 -15.73 -17.24 -23.51
CA PRO A 271 -16.72 -18.30 -23.31
C PRO A 271 -16.75 -18.88 -21.89
N HIS A 272 -15.61 -18.83 -21.18
CA HIS A 272 -15.46 -19.41 -19.84
C HIS A 272 -15.39 -18.34 -18.75
N LEU A 273 -16.16 -17.26 -18.88
CA LEU A 273 -16.15 -16.14 -17.93
C LEU A 273 -16.43 -16.59 -16.48
N TRP A 274 -17.31 -17.58 -16.30
CA TRP A 274 -17.59 -18.16 -14.99
C TRP A 274 -16.34 -18.74 -14.31
N ALA A 275 -15.43 -19.34 -15.08
CA ALA A 275 -14.18 -19.88 -14.54
C ALA A 275 -13.25 -18.78 -14.05
N ILE A 276 -13.23 -17.64 -14.72
CA ILE A 276 -12.49 -16.45 -14.27
C ILE A 276 -13.10 -15.87 -12.98
N ILE A 277 -14.43 -15.75 -12.91
CA ILE A 277 -15.12 -15.26 -11.70
C ILE A 277 -14.85 -16.20 -10.53
N LEU A 278 -14.97 -17.52 -10.74
CA LEU A 278 -14.68 -18.51 -9.71
C LEU A 278 -13.22 -18.45 -9.27
N PHE A 279 -12.28 -18.34 -10.22
CA PHE A 279 -10.86 -18.17 -9.90
C PHE A 279 -10.60 -16.92 -9.06
N LEU A 280 -11.13 -15.75 -9.44
CA LEU A 280 -10.96 -14.51 -8.70
C LEU A 280 -11.52 -14.63 -7.28
N ALA A 281 -12.70 -15.24 -7.11
CA ALA A 281 -13.30 -15.48 -5.80
C ALA A 281 -12.45 -16.42 -4.94
N VAL A 282 -12.02 -17.56 -5.48
CA VAL A 282 -11.16 -18.50 -4.78
C VAL A 282 -9.81 -17.87 -4.45
N TRP A 283 -9.20 -17.16 -5.40
CA TRP A 283 -7.93 -16.49 -5.19
C TRP A 283 -8.04 -15.43 -4.09
N ARG A 284 -9.14 -14.66 -4.04
CA ARG A 284 -9.39 -13.70 -2.96
C ARG A 284 -9.42 -14.39 -1.60
N VAL A 285 -10.14 -15.49 -1.47
CA VAL A 285 -10.18 -16.29 -0.24
C VAL A 285 -8.78 -16.80 0.12
N VAL A 286 -8.02 -17.31 -0.84
CA VAL A 286 -6.64 -17.77 -0.60
C VAL A 286 -5.75 -16.62 -0.13
N GLN A 287 -5.88 -15.44 -0.75
CA GLN A 287 -5.13 -14.25 -0.31
C GLN A 287 -5.47 -13.85 1.11
N ASP A 288 -6.75 -13.73 1.45
CA ASP A 288 -7.17 -13.21 2.75
C ASP A 288 -6.91 -14.20 3.89
N TYR A 289 -7.06 -15.52 3.65
CA TYR A 289 -6.94 -16.54 4.70
C TYR A 289 -5.61 -17.30 4.71
N VAL A 290 -4.86 -17.31 3.61
CA VAL A 290 -3.62 -18.09 3.49
C VAL A 290 -2.39 -17.21 3.30
N VAL A 291 -2.43 -16.31 2.31
CA VAL A 291 -1.26 -15.50 1.93
C VAL A 291 -1.07 -14.34 2.92
N SER A 292 -2.12 -13.55 3.15
CA SER A 292 -2.07 -12.37 4.00
C SER A 292 -1.60 -12.67 5.44
N PRO A 293 -2.11 -13.69 6.15
CA PRO A 293 -1.62 -14.01 7.49
C PRO A 293 -0.14 -14.43 7.53
N ARG A 294 0.34 -15.11 6.48
CA ARG A 294 1.75 -15.52 6.40
C ARG A 294 2.69 -14.39 6.04
N VAL A 295 2.23 -13.44 5.24
CA VAL A 295 3.03 -12.33 4.72
C VAL A 295 2.99 -11.13 5.67
N LEU A 296 1.81 -10.75 6.16
CA LEU A 296 1.64 -9.62 7.07
C LEU A 296 1.98 -9.98 8.53
N GLY A 297 1.83 -11.24 8.92
CA GLY A 297 2.05 -11.70 10.31
C GLY A 297 1.49 -10.74 11.33
N GLY A 298 1.04 -10.80 12.40
CA GLY A 298 0.33 -9.88 13.32
C GLY A 298 0.93 -8.48 13.58
N THR A 299 1.78 -7.98 12.69
CA THR A 299 2.52 -6.71 12.89
C THR A 299 1.68 -5.44 12.78
N LEU A 300 0.53 -5.49 12.13
CA LEU A 300 -0.32 -4.30 11.98
C LEU A 300 -1.38 -4.19 13.08
N GLU A 301 -1.80 -5.32 13.67
CA GLU A 301 -2.79 -5.44 14.78
C GLU A 301 -3.89 -4.35 14.81
N LEU A 302 -4.26 -3.80 13.66
CA LEU A 302 -5.32 -2.81 13.54
C LEU A 302 -6.68 -3.53 13.60
N HIS A 303 -7.60 -2.95 14.36
CA HIS A 303 -8.97 -3.43 14.32
C HIS A 303 -9.53 -3.26 12.89
N PRO A 304 -10.23 -4.26 12.30
CA PRO A 304 -10.73 -4.19 10.92
C PRO A 304 -11.53 -2.92 10.63
N LEU A 305 -12.36 -2.48 11.57
CA LEU A 305 -13.12 -1.24 11.43
C LEU A 305 -12.21 -0.01 11.32
N ALA A 306 -11.14 0.05 12.11
CA ALA A 306 -10.20 1.17 12.05
C ALA A 306 -9.47 1.21 10.69
N ALA A 307 -9.11 0.05 10.14
CA ALA A 307 -8.52 -0.03 8.81
C ALA A 307 -9.47 0.47 7.72
N ILE A 308 -10.75 0.06 7.77
CA ILE A 308 -11.78 0.52 6.81
C ILE A 308 -11.97 2.05 6.91
N VAL A 309 -12.15 2.57 8.13
CA VAL A 309 -12.34 4.02 8.35
C VAL A 309 -11.11 4.79 7.86
N ALA A 310 -9.89 4.31 8.17
CA ALA A 310 -8.67 4.94 7.70
C ALA A 310 -8.59 4.99 6.17
N VAL A 311 -8.94 3.88 5.49
CA VAL A 311 -8.95 3.80 4.01
C VAL A 311 -9.97 4.75 3.40
N LEU A 312 -11.19 4.84 3.96
CA LEU A 312 -12.21 5.76 3.49
C LEU A 312 -11.78 7.22 3.67
N MET A 313 -11.31 7.60 4.87
CA MET A 313 -10.79 8.94 5.14
C MET A 313 -9.57 9.26 4.27
N GLY A 314 -8.65 8.33 4.12
CA GLY A 314 -7.49 8.47 3.26
C GLY A 314 -7.89 8.73 1.80
N GLY A 315 -8.91 8.01 1.32
CA GLY A 315 -9.47 8.19 -0.01
C GLY A 315 -10.05 9.58 -0.26
N GLU A 316 -10.77 10.13 0.71
CA GLU A 316 -11.32 11.49 0.63
C GLU A 316 -10.24 12.57 0.69
N LEU A 317 -9.24 12.42 1.56
CA LEU A 317 -8.20 13.41 1.78
C LEU A 317 -7.11 13.42 0.71
N GLY A 318 -6.70 12.26 0.23
CA GLY A 318 -5.54 12.11 -0.65
C GLY A 318 -5.75 11.23 -1.88
N GLY A 319 -7.02 10.85 -2.17
CA GLY A 319 -7.32 9.96 -3.29
C GLY A 319 -6.61 8.61 -3.17
N VAL A 320 -6.11 8.09 -4.28
CA VAL A 320 -5.42 6.78 -4.32
C VAL A 320 -4.20 6.73 -3.39
N LEU A 321 -3.45 7.84 -3.30
CA LEU A 321 -2.30 7.94 -2.39
C LEU A 321 -2.72 7.90 -0.92
N GLY A 322 -3.83 8.58 -0.60
CA GLY A 322 -4.40 8.57 0.73
C GLY A 322 -4.88 7.18 1.14
N VAL A 323 -5.50 6.43 0.23
CA VAL A 323 -5.87 5.01 0.46
C VAL A 323 -4.62 4.17 0.76
N TYR A 324 -3.57 4.31 -0.04
CA TYR A 324 -2.33 3.56 0.13
C TYR A 324 -1.66 3.84 1.49
N LEU A 325 -1.61 5.11 1.88
CA LEU A 325 -0.97 5.55 3.12
C LEU A 325 -1.87 5.40 4.35
N ALA A 326 -3.15 5.14 4.18
CA ALA A 326 -4.11 5.08 5.28
C ALA A 326 -3.71 4.06 6.36
N ILE A 327 -3.29 2.86 5.94
CA ILE A 327 -2.90 1.80 6.87
C ILE A 327 -1.60 2.15 7.62
N PRO A 328 -0.50 2.57 6.96
CA PRO A 328 0.70 3.04 7.66
C PRO A 328 0.44 4.20 8.62
N ILE A 329 -0.39 5.17 8.22
CA ILE A 329 -0.73 6.31 9.07
C ILE A 329 -1.53 5.85 10.30
N ALA A 330 -2.54 5.01 10.12
CA ALA A 330 -3.33 4.48 11.23
C ALA A 330 -2.47 3.65 12.21
N ALA A 331 -1.57 2.81 11.69
CA ALA A 331 -0.63 2.04 12.49
C ALA A 331 0.36 2.96 13.25
N THR A 332 0.84 4.02 12.60
CA THR A 332 1.69 5.05 13.23
C THR A 332 0.97 5.72 14.40
N LEU A 333 -0.27 6.16 14.20
CA LEU A 333 -1.08 6.78 15.25
C LEU A 333 -1.31 5.83 16.42
N ARG A 334 -1.56 4.55 16.14
CA ARG A 334 -1.70 3.51 17.17
C ARG A 334 -0.39 3.35 17.97
N ILE A 335 0.75 3.18 17.32
CA ILE A 335 2.06 3.02 17.97
C ILE A 335 2.34 4.20 18.89
N VAL A 336 2.14 5.43 18.40
CA VAL A 336 2.33 6.65 19.20
C VAL A 336 1.39 6.67 20.40
N TRP A 337 0.12 6.30 20.22
CA TRP A 337 -0.88 6.26 21.28
C TRP A 337 -0.54 5.23 22.36
N GLU A 338 -0.20 4.01 21.98
CA GLU A 338 0.17 2.92 22.91
C GLU A 338 1.44 3.27 23.71
N SER A 339 2.45 3.81 23.02
CA SER A 339 3.67 4.28 23.68
C SER A 339 3.39 5.42 24.65
N TRP A 340 2.51 6.36 24.28
CA TRP A 340 2.08 7.44 25.17
C TRP A 340 1.36 6.91 26.41
N GLN A 341 0.44 5.95 26.26
CA GLN A 341 -0.26 5.34 27.38
C GLN A 341 0.70 4.63 28.35
N LYS A 342 1.63 3.83 27.81
CA LYS A 342 2.66 3.15 28.61
C LYS A 342 3.47 4.16 29.45
N TYR A 343 3.80 5.28 28.84
CA TYR A 343 4.62 6.31 29.46
C TYR A 343 3.84 7.17 30.48
N SER A 344 2.55 7.40 30.24
CA SER A 344 1.67 8.21 31.09
C SER A 344 1.06 7.44 32.26
N SER A 345 1.06 6.11 32.20
CA SER A 345 0.60 5.28 33.31
C SER A 345 1.64 5.34 34.42
N PRO A 346 1.28 5.78 35.64
CA PRO A 346 2.21 5.71 36.77
C PRO A 346 2.61 4.24 36.93
N LEU A 347 3.93 4.00 37.04
CA LEU A 347 4.49 2.71 37.31
C LEU A 347 3.72 2.09 38.49
N THR A 348 2.75 1.22 38.22
CA THR A 348 2.39 0.20 39.19
C THR A 348 3.64 -0.63 39.32
N THR A 349 4.45 -0.28 40.29
CA THR A 349 5.52 -1.13 40.78
C THR A 349 4.85 -2.46 41.16
N ASP A 350 4.88 -3.41 40.24
CA ASP A 350 4.89 -4.82 40.66
C ASP A 350 6.18 -5.03 41.41
N VAL A 351 6.17 -4.58 42.65
CA VAL A 351 7.07 -5.09 43.67
C VAL A 351 6.63 -6.52 43.85
N PRO A 352 7.41 -7.52 43.40
CA PRO A 352 7.09 -8.90 43.71
C PRO A 352 6.93 -8.97 45.22
N PRO A 353 5.91 -9.65 45.76
CA PRO A 353 5.72 -9.73 47.19
C PRO A 353 7.03 -10.24 47.80
N VAL A 354 7.62 -9.42 48.65
CA VAL A 354 8.80 -9.76 49.43
C VAL A 354 8.43 -11.10 50.08
N ARG A 355 9.04 -12.15 49.62
CA ARG A 355 8.88 -13.50 50.12
C ARG A 355 9.37 -13.41 51.56
N GLY A 356 8.42 -13.31 52.51
CA GLY A 356 8.70 -13.15 53.90
C GLY A 356 9.75 -14.17 54.33
N ASP A 357 10.86 -13.61 54.80
CA ASP A 357 11.93 -14.38 55.42
C ASP A 357 11.29 -15.33 56.44
N ARG A 358 11.41 -16.61 56.15
CA ARG A 358 11.12 -17.63 57.14
C ARG A 358 12.07 -17.37 58.32
N VAL A 359 11.54 -16.79 59.38
CA VAL A 359 12.22 -16.73 60.67
C VAL A 359 12.66 -18.16 61.01
N PRO A 360 13.95 -18.42 61.16
CA PRO A 360 14.40 -19.74 61.54
C PRO A 360 13.86 -20.07 62.95
N SER A 361 13.04 -21.12 63.03
CA SER A 361 12.56 -21.67 64.28
C SER A 361 13.75 -22.02 65.19
N ARG A 362 13.83 -21.38 66.38
CA ARG A 362 14.80 -21.68 67.43
C ARG A 362 14.79 -23.18 67.73
N PRO A 363 15.95 -23.83 67.88
CA PRO A 363 16.03 -25.20 68.30
C PRO A 363 15.53 -25.31 69.76
N ALA A 364 14.68 -26.32 70.03
CA ALA A 364 14.20 -26.66 71.32
C ALA A 364 15.39 -27.12 72.22
N VAL A 365 15.57 -26.45 73.36
CA VAL A 365 16.51 -26.82 74.40
C VAL A 365 15.96 -28.11 75.04
N ILE A 366 16.62 -29.21 74.80
CA ILE A 366 16.39 -30.48 75.53
C ILE A 366 16.99 -30.31 76.91
N SER A 367 16.13 -30.20 77.95
CA SER A 367 16.51 -30.29 79.37
C SER A 367 16.57 -31.76 79.71
N ASN A 368 17.79 -32.25 80.03
CA ASN A 368 18.01 -33.50 80.68
C ASN A 368 17.61 -33.41 82.17
N ARG A 369 16.66 -34.27 82.60
CA ARG A 369 16.71 -35.02 83.81
C ARG A 369 15.97 -36.34 83.64
#